data_48df06edcfe3cefb5623cbe62cc20d4d
#
_entry.id   48df06edcfe3cefb5623cbe62cc20d4d
#
_cell.length_a   1.000
_cell.length_b   1.000
_cell.length_c   1.000
_cell.angle_alpha   90.00
_cell.angle_beta   90.00
_cell.angle_gamma   90.00
#
_symmetry.space_group_name_H-M   'P 1'
#
loop_
_entity.id
_entity.type
_entity.pdbx_description
1 polymer ?
#
loop_
_entity_poly.entity_id
_entity_poly.type
_entity_poly.pdbx_seq_one_letter_code
_entity_poly.pdbx_strand_id
1 'polypeptide(L)'
;DYISNLMGGKATIFKEKINYKQAKKGSGFRLHVDGHFYWTSKDGNKKKGWKEYSDDFLNLVIPLDECSRSNGCLKIYPTTETHKHLGKNWETITNSLSDRGPYLKTKFTSKVKPFYVTMQPGDILFFNWMCIHGSDYNNSVKDRPILYITYNKIEDGDFMEQYIHDKKNSLSPESEKSLR
;
A
#
# COMPACT_ATOMS: atom_id res chain seq x y z
N ASP A 1 -1.16 23.84 -3.86
CA ASP A 1 -1.27 22.42 -4.15
C ASP A 1 -1.71 21.67 -2.89
N TYR A 2 -2.88 21.00 -2.98
CA TYR A 2 -3.53 20.34 -1.82
C TYR A 2 -2.63 19.25 -1.19
N ILE A 3 -1.97 18.44 -2.02
CA ILE A 3 -1.10 17.35 -1.55
C ILE A 3 0.12 17.91 -0.85
N SER A 4 0.73 18.95 -1.38
CA SER A 4 1.87 19.64 -0.74
C SER A 4 1.50 20.19 0.63
N ASN A 5 0.29 20.71 0.79
CA ASN A 5 -0.21 21.16 2.08
C ASN A 5 -0.40 20.01 3.07
N LEU A 6 -0.95 18.86 2.62
CA LEU A 6 -1.09 17.67 3.47
C LEU A 6 0.25 17.11 3.92
N MET A 7 1.27 17.21 3.09
CA MET A 7 2.62 16.71 3.40
C MET A 7 3.50 17.74 4.16
N GLY A 8 3.06 19.00 4.22
CA GLY A 8 3.84 20.07 4.83
C GLY A 8 5.11 20.43 4.05
N GLY A 9 5.12 20.23 2.72
CA GLY A 9 6.23 20.51 1.81
C GLY A 9 5.85 20.23 0.37
N LYS A 10 6.65 20.68 -0.60
CA LYS A 10 6.38 20.47 -2.01
C LYS A 10 6.38 18.96 -2.33
N ALA A 11 5.24 18.43 -2.78
CA ALA A 11 5.09 17.03 -3.11
C ALA A 11 5.58 16.69 -4.52
N THR A 12 6.16 15.52 -4.67
CA THR A 12 6.48 14.87 -5.95
C THR A 12 5.98 13.43 -5.95
N ILE A 13 5.73 12.86 -7.14
CA ILE A 13 5.30 11.47 -7.28
C ILE A 13 6.54 10.59 -7.40
N PHE A 14 6.63 9.52 -6.62
CA PHE A 14 7.68 8.54 -6.84
C PHE A 14 7.17 7.16 -7.29
N LYS A 15 5.86 6.92 -7.13
CA LYS A 15 5.28 5.62 -7.54
C LYS A 15 3.84 5.81 -7.99
N GLU A 16 3.47 5.14 -9.07
CA GLU A 16 2.08 5.02 -9.50
C GLU A 16 1.79 3.61 -10.00
N LYS A 17 0.57 3.15 -9.81
CA LYS A 17 0.10 1.89 -10.37
C LYS A 17 -1.42 1.80 -10.42
N ILE A 18 -1.94 1.09 -11.41
CA ILE A 18 -3.33 0.61 -11.40
C ILE A 18 -3.36 -0.79 -10.77
N ASN A 19 -4.13 -0.91 -9.70
CA ASN A 19 -4.45 -2.18 -9.09
C ASN A 19 -5.74 -2.71 -9.71
N TYR A 20 -5.58 -3.62 -10.67
CA TYR A 20 -6.68 -4.21 -11.42
C TYR A 20 -7.09 -5.55 -10.79
N LYS A 21 -8.23 -5.59 -10.13
CA LYS A 21 -8.74 -6.79 -9.47
C LYS A 21 -9.88 -7.39 -10.29
N GLN A 22 -9.57 -8.46 -11.02
CA GLN A 22 -10.52 -9.13 -11.91
C GLN A 22 -11.72 -9.72 -11.15
N ALA A 23 -12.88 -9.66 -11.80
CA ALA A 23 -14.11 -10.32 -11.35
C ALA A 23 -13.87 -11.81 -11.08
N LYS A 24 -14.34 -12.31 -9.93
CA LYS A 24 -14.26 -13.74 -9.54
C LYS A 24 -12.85 -14.33 -9.39
N LYS A 25 -11.80 -13.62 -9.83
CA LYS A 25 -10.41 -14.12 -9.88
C LYS A 25 -9.42 -13.25 -9.10
N GLY A 26 -9.74 -11.97 -8.90
CA GLY A 26 -8.84 -11.02 -8.25
C GLY A 26 -8.57 -11.40 -6.80
N SER A 27 -7.31 -11.78 -6.51
CA SER A 27 -6.88 -12.17 -5.17
C SER A 27 -6.93 -11.00 -4.17
N GLY A 28 -7.00 -11.32 -2.88
CA GLY A 28 -6.85 -10.36 -1.81
C GLY A 28 -5.39 -9.94 -1.61
N PHE A 29 -5.20 -8.78 -1.02
CA PHE A 29 -3.92 -8.36 -0.47
C PHE A 29 -3.92 -8.56 1.04
N ARG A 30 -2.88 -9.20 1.55
CA ARG A 30 -2.71 -9.39 2.99
C ARG A 30 -2.54 -8.02 3.68
N LEU A 31 -2.89 -7.97 4.96
CA LEU A 31 -2.68 -6.76 5.76
C LEU A 31 -1.18 -6.47 5.90
N HIS A 32 -0.80 -5.25 5.61
CA HIS A 32 0.58 -4.77 5.66
C HIS A 32 0.63 -3.26 5.87
N VAL A 33 1.82 -2.74 6.07
CA VAL A 33 2.17 -1.32 5.97
C VAL A 33 3.21 -1.16 4.87
N ASP A 34 3.15 -0.08 4.12
CA ASP A 34 4.03 0.13 2.97
C ASP A 34 5.49 0.42 3.35
N GLY A 35 5.71 0.95 4.55
CA GLY A 35 7.04 1.35 4.99
C GLY A 35 7.91 0.24 5.57
N HIS A 36 7.33 -0.85 6.03
CA HIS A 36 8.04 -1.86 6.83
C HIS A 36 7.96 -3.27 6.26
N PHE A 37 8.62 -3.50 5.15
CA PHE A 37 8.93 -4.82 4.64
C PHE A 37 10.34 -4.81 4.04
N TYR A 38 10.90 -5.99 3.83
CA TYR A 38 12.21 -6.11 3.21
C TYR A 38 12.07 -6.85 1.89
N TRP A 39 12.85 -6.43 0.91
CA TRP A 39 13.03 -7.15 -0.35
C TRP A 39 14.52 -7.22 -0.69
N THR A 40 14.90 -8.15 -1.53
CA THR A 40 16.29 -8.32 -1.94
C THR A 40 16.41 -7.93 -3.40
N SER A 41 17.31 -7.00 -3.69
CA SER A 41 17.64 -6.61 -5.05
C SER A 41 18.43 -7.71 -5.77
N LYS A 42 18.58 -7.62 -7.09
CA LYS A 42 19.31 -8.62 -7.88
C LYS A 42 20.78 -8.75 -7.49
N ASP A 43 21.39 -7.69 -7.00
CA ASP A 43 22.75 -7.63 -6.47
C ASP A 43 22.89 -8.20 -5.04
N GLY A 44 21.80 -8.75 -4.48
CA GLY A 44 21.78 -9.37 -3.16
C GLY A 44 21.58 -8.39 -1.99
N ASN A 45 21.48 -7.10 -2.24
CA ASN A 45 21.29 -6.10 -1.19
C ASN A 45 19.88 -6.14 -0.60
N LYS A 46 19.81 -6.09 0.74
CA LYS A 46 18.53 -6.02 1.45
C LYS A 46 18.02 -4.58 1.47
N LYS A 47 16.84 -4.37 0.90
CA LYS A 47 16.15 -3.10 0.79
C LYS A 47 14.97 -3.01 1.75
N LYS A 48 14.67 -1.81 2.25
CA LYS A 48 13.67 -1.57 3.31
C LYS A 48 12.37 -0.99 2.75
N GLY A 49 11.55 -1.82 2.12
CA GLY A 49 10.24 -1.40 1.63
C GLY A 49 10.29 -0.12 0.80
N TRP A 50 9.24 0.70 0.89
CA TRP A 50 9.22 2.00 0.22
C TRP A 50 9.99 3.09 1.00
N LYS A 51 10.37 2.84 2.26
CA LYS A 51 11.29 3.69 3.02
C LYS A 51 12.73 3.70 2.47
N GLU A 52 13.01 2.89 1.47
CA GLU A 52 14.26 2.99 0.71
C GLU A 52 14.34 4.30 -0.08
N TYR A 53 13.19 4.92 -0.39
CA TYR A 53 13.09 6.16 -1.15
C TYR A 53 12.84 7.37 -0.25
N SER A 54 11.88 7.29 0.66
CA SER A 54 11.57 8.38 1.59
C SER A 54 11.09 7.82 2.93
N ASP A 55 11.44 8.51 4.01
CA ASP A 55 10.98 8.15 5.36
C ASP A 55 9.52 8.55 5.61
N ASP A 56 8.99 9.48 4.85
CA ASP A 56 7.60 9.92 4.94
C ASP A 56 6.96 10.03 3.55
N PHE A 57 5.88 9.28 3.35
CA PHE A 57 5.15 9.30 2.09
C PHE A 57 3.65 9.11 2.27
N LEU A 58 2.90 9.64 1.32
CA LEU A 58 1.45 9.66 1.30
C LEU A 58 0.91 8.92 0.08
N ASN A 59 -0.01 8.00 0.29
CA ASN A 59 -0.72 7.31 -0.77
C ASN A 59 -2.03 8.01 -1.08
N LEU A 60 -2.28 8.28 -2.34
CA LEU A 60 -3.56 8.69 -2.91
C LEU A 60 -4.20 7.49 -3.61
N VAL A 61 -5.46 7.24 -3.32
CA VAL A 61 -6.28 6.18 -3.90
C VAL A 61 -7.43 6.80 -4.67
N ILE A 62 -7.55 6.45 -5.93
CA ILE A 62 -8.61 6.93 -6.82
C ILE A 62 -9.33 5.73 -7.42
N PRO A 63 -10.60 5.48 -7.09
CA PRO A 63 -11.38 4.41 -7.70
C PRO A 63 -11.69 4.78 -9.16
N LEU A 64 -11.44 3.86 -10.08
CA LEU A 64 -11.80 4.02 -11.49
C LEU A 64 -13.17 3.39 -11.80
N ASP A 65 -13.68 2.60 -10.84
CA ASP A 65 -15.03 2.04 -10.81
C ASP A 65 -15.46 1.90 -9.35
N GLU A 66 -16.73 1.58 -9.09
CA GLU A 66 -17.25 1.35 -7.75
C GLU A 66 -16.39 0.38 -6.95
N CYS A 67 -16.07 0.75 -5.72
CA CYS A 67 -15.39 -0.10 -4.75
C CYS A 67 -16.35 -0.49 -3.63
N SER A 68 -16.59 -1.79 -3.46
CA SER A 68 -17.47 -2.36 -2.45
C SER A 68 -16.82 -3.56 -1.75
N ARG A 69 -17.43 -4.03 -0.67
CA ARG A 69 -16.93 -5.25 0.00
C ARG A 69 -16.94 -6.46 -0.91
N SER A 70 -17.96 -6.60 -1.76
CA SER A 70 -18.10 -7.75 -2.65
C SER A 70 -17.03 -7.82 -3.73
N ASN A 71 -16.50 -6.65 -4.19
CA ASN A 71 -15.44 -6.61 -5.19
C ASN A 71 -14.04 -6.40 -4.59
N GLY A 72 -13.92 -6.53 -3.26
CA GLY A 72 -12.65 -6.47 -2.56
C GLY A 72 -12.11 -5.05 -2.46
N CYS A 73 -12.92 -4.09 -2.00
CA CYS A 73 -12.49 -2.74 -1.69
C CYS A 73 -11.32 -2.75 -0.69
N LEU A 74 -10.62 -1.63 -0.59
CA LEU A 74 -9.58 -1.44 0.40
C LEU A 74 -10.18 -1.56 1.80
N LYS A 75 -9.47 -2.22 2.70
CA LYS A 75 -9.75 -2.20 4.14
C LYS A 75 -8.54 -1.62 4.86
N ILE A 76 -8.81 -0.69 5.76
CA ILE A 76 -7.80 0.01 6.54
C ILE A 76 -8.05 -0.20 8.03
N TYR A 77 -6.97 -0.11 8.79
CA TYR A 77 -7.01 -0.09 10.24
C TYR A 77 -6.54 1.29 10.69
N PRO A 78 -7.38 2.09 11.37
CA PRO A 78 -7.00 3.44 11.78
C PRO A 78 -5.70 3.42 12.58
N THR A 79 -4.76 4.27 12.18
CA THR A 79 -3.41 4.31 12.78
C THR A 79 -3.47 4.60 14.27
N THR A 80 -4.35 5.52 14.70
CA THR A 80 -4.56 5.87 16.11
C THR A 80 -5.00 4.67 16.95
N GLU A 81 -5.91 3.84 16.43
CA GLU A 81 -6.39 2.65 17.14
C GLU A 81 -5.33 1.55 17.15
N THR A 82 -4.64 1.35 16.03
CA THR A 82 -3.57 0.33 15.97
C THR A 82 -2.42 0.68 16.89
N HIS A 83 -2.00 1.94 16.96
CA HIS A 83 -0.93 2.38 17.88
C HIS A 83 -1.26 2.15 19.35
N LYS A 84 -2.50 2.33 19.78
CA LYS A 84 -2.93 2.01 21.16
C LYS A 84 -2.69 0.54 21.52
N HIS A 85 -2.89 -0.37 20.56
CA HIS A 85 -2.76 -1.81 20.78
C HIS A 85 -1.36 -2.35 20.52
N LEU A 86 -0.59 -1.72 19.64
CA LEU A 86 0.73 -2.15 19.25
C LEU A 86 1.84 -1.52 20.10
N GLY A 87 1.54 -0.39 20.73
CA GLY A 87 2.51 0.36 21.51
C GLY A 87 3.71 0.81 20.69
N LYS A 88 4.87 0.96 21.34
CA LYS A 88 6.12 1.38 20.68
C LYS A 88 6.72 0.32 19.73
N ASN A 89 6.19 -0.89 19.74
CA ASN A 89 6.73 -2.03 18.98
C ASN A 89 6.06 -2.22 17.63
N TRP A 90 5.16 -1.33 17.21
CA TRP A 90 4.45 -1.47 15.94
C TRP A 90 5.41 -1.50 14.72
N GLU A 91 6.56 -0.83 14.80
CA GLU A 91 7.59 -0.84 13.77
C GLU A 91 8.26 -2.22 13.61
N THR A 92 8.30 -3.04 14.65
CA THR A 92 8.89 -4.38 14.64
C THR A 92 7.91 -5.48 14.22
N ILE A 93 6.64 -5.13 14.08
CA ILE A 93 5.56 -6.08 13.72
C ILE A 93 5.64 -6.52 12.26
N THR A 94 6.56 -5.98 11.56
CA THR A 94 6.57 -5.99 10.14
C THR A 94 7.02 -7.29 9.53
N ASN A 95 6.16 -7.76 8.82
CA ASN A 95 6.22 -8.20 7.44
C ASN A 95 7.37 -9.16 7.19
N SER A 96 7.12 -10.41 7.48
CA SER A 96 7.80 -11.45 6.75
C SER A 96 7.42 -11.29 5.28
N LEU A 97 8.41 -11.20 4.39
CA LEU A 97 8.17 -11.44 2.98
C LEU A 97 7.81 -12.92 2.85
N SER A 98 6.63 -13.19 2.38
CA SER A 98 6.27 -14.49 1.84
C SER A 98 6.23 -14.35 0.32
N ASP A 99 6.18 -15.47 -0.36
CA ASP A 99 5.87 -15.60 -1.80
C ASP A 99 4.61 -14.83 -2.26
N ARG A 100 3.79 -14.35 -1.32
CA ARG A 100 2.58 -13.53 -1.55
C ARG A 100 2.72 -12.08 -1.06
N GLY A 101 3.93 -11.57 -0.91
CA GLY A 101 4.24 -10.21 -0.48
C GLY A 101 4.24 -9.98 1.03
N PRO A 102 4.41 -8.72 1.46
CA PRO A 102 4.46 -8.39 2.86
C PRO A 102 3.14 -8.71 3.58
N TYR A 103 3.24 -9.18 4.82
CA TYR A 103 2.05 -9.41 5.65
C TYR A 103 2.30 -9.12 7.12
N LEU A 104 1.25 -8.72 7.78
CA LEU A 104 1.20 -8.51 9.22
C LEU A 104 0.64 -9.75 9.92
N LYS A 105 1.23 -10.16 11.03
CA LYS A 105 0.69 -11.26 11.83
C LYS A 105 -0.69 -10.89 12.39
N THR A 106 -1.69 -11.72 12.20
CA THR A 106 -3.09 -11.45 12.56
C THR A 106 -3.31 -11.11 14.04
N LYS A 107 -2.44 -11.62 14.94
CA LYS A 107 -2.51 -11.29 16.38
C LYS A 107 -2.47 -9.78 16.67
N PHE A 108 -1.91 -8.99 15.75
CA PHE A 108 -1.79 -7.54 15.92
C PHE A 108 -3.03 -6.77 15.47
N THR A 109 -3.84 -7.36 14.61
CA THR A 109 -5.06 -6.72 14.10
C THR A 109 -6.33 -7.29 14.72
N SER A 110 -6.24 -8.38 15.49
CA SER A 110 -7.40 -9.07 16.10
C SER A 110 -8.22 -8.20 17.06
N LYS A 111 -7.60 -7.17 17.65
CA LYS A 111 -8.24 -6.25 18.60
C LYS A 111 -8.83 -5.00 17.94
N VAL A 112 -8.56 -4.78 16.68
CA VAL A 112 -8.99 -3.59 15.94
C VAL A 112 -9.87 -4.01 14.78
N LYS A 113 -11.03 -3.37 14.64
CA LYS A 113 -11.94 -3.62 13.52
C LYS A 113 -11.45 -2.84 12.28
N PRO A 114 -11.39 -3.47 11.10
CA PRO A 114 -11.09 -2.75 9.89
C PRO A 114 -12.25 -1.85 9.46
N PHE A 115 -11.90 -0.73 8.86
CA PHE A 115 -12.82 0.08 8.09
C PHE A 115 -12.74 -0.34 6.62
N TYR A 116 -13.89 -0.71 6.04
CA TYR A 116 -13.99 -1.02 4.61
C TYR A 116 -14.27 0.26 3.83
N VAL A 117 -13.34 0.62 2.97
CA VAL A 117 -13.41 1.86 2.19
C VAL A 117 -14.22 1.61 0.94
N THR A 118 -15.54 1.79 1.05
CA THR A 118 -16.40 1.81 -0.13
C THR A 118 -16.31 3.17 -0.79
N MET A 119 -16.15 3.19 -2.11
CA MET A 119 -15.88 4.41 -2.88
C MET A 119 -16.60 4.34 -4.23
N GLN A 120 -16.94 5.51 -4.74
CA GLN A 120 -17.46 5.71 -6.10
C GLN A 120 -16.43 6.46 -6.95
N PRO A 121 -16.47 6.36 -8.30
CA PRO A 121 -15.72 7.25 -9.16
C PRO A 121 -15.96 8.72 -8.80
N GLY A 122 -14.85 9.46 -8.57
CA GLY A 122 -14.89 10.84 -8.06
C GLY A 122 -14.49 10.96 -6.58
N ASP A 123 -14.57 9.89 -5.81
CA ASP A 123 -14.01 9.87 -4.46
C ASP A 123 -12.50 9.79 -4.49
N ILE A 124 -11.86 10.26 -3.41
CA ILE A 124 -10.43 10.11 -3.17
C ILE A 124 -10.17 9.72 -1.72
N LEU A 125 -9.14 8.93 -1.49
CA LEU A 125 -8.67 8.57 -0.15
C LEU A 125 -7.19 8.85 -0.05
N PHE A 126 -6.76 9.44 1.07
CA PHE A 126 -5.36 9.53 1.45
C PHE A 126 -5.06 8.66 2.65
N PHE A 127 -3.94 7.97 2.63
CA PHE A 127 -3.40 7.29 3.81
C PHE A 127 -1.87 7.34 3.80
N ASN A 128 -1.28 7.45 4.99
CA ASN A 128 0.17 7.48 5.13
C ASN A 128 0.77 6.06 5.12
N TRP A 129 2.08 5.98 5.01
CA TRP A 129 2.84 4.74 4.96
C TRP A 129 2.67 3.83 6.20
N MET A 130 2.27 4.38 7.35
CA MET A 130 2.03 3.64 8.60
C MET A 130 0.66 2.96 8.64
N CYS A 131 -0.26 3.33 7.77
CA CYS A 131 -1.61 2.79 7.78
C CYS A 131 -1.60 1.30 7.44
N ILE A 132 -2.06 0.46 8.36
CA ILE A 132 -2.26 -0.96 8.09
C ILE A 132 -3.44 -1.09 7.13
N HIS A 133 -3.19 -1.71 5.99
CA HIS A 133 -4.21 -1.87 4.97
C HIS A 133 -4.10 -3.22 4.25
N GLY A 134 -5.12 -3.54 3.49
CA GLY A 134 -5.22 -4.74 2.68
C GLY A 134 -6.54 -4.77 1.92
N SER A 135 -6.86 -5.89 1.32
CA SER A 135 -8.16 -6.07 0.65
C SER A 135 -8.51 -7.55 0.53
N ASP A 136 -9.81 -7.84 0.49
CA ASP A 136 -10.30 -9.20 0.29
C ASP A 136 -10.35 -9.57 -1.20
N TYR A 137 -10.74 -10.80 -1.51
CA TYR A 137 -10.96 -11.26 -2.88
C TYR A 137 -12.07 -10.46 -3.57
N ASN A 138 -12.01 -10.36 -4.90
CA ASN A 138 -13.13 -9.89 -5.68
C ASN A 138 -14.08 -11.07 -5.98
N ASN A 139 -15.15 -11.14 -5.19
CA ASN A 139 -16.19 -12.15 -5.35
C ASN A 139 -17.35 -11.70 -6.26
N SER A 140 -17.28 -10.46 -6.77
CA SER A 140 -18.30 -9.88 -7.64
C SER A 140 -18.15 -10.33 -9.10
N VAL A 141 -19.08 -9.93 -9.92
CA VAL A 141 -19.08 -10.15 -11.38
C VAL A 141 -18.45 -8.98 -12.16
N LYS A 142 -17.98 -7.95 -11.46
CA LYS A 142 -17.35 -6.77 -12.03
C LYS A 142 -15.88 -6.68 -11.63
N ASP A 143 -15.05 -6.20 -12.53
CA ASP A 143 -13.68 -5.84 -12.23
C ASP A 143 -13.61 -4.63 -11.30
N ARG A 144 -12.51 -4.47 -10.59
CA ARG A 144 -12.29 -3.33 -9.69
C ARG A 144 -10.91 -2.70 -9.92
N PRO A 145 -10.78 -1.77 -10.84
CA PRO A 145 -9.59 -0.98 -11.03
C PRO A 145 -9.51 0.17 -10.03
N ILE A 146 -8.36 0.33 -9.39
CA ILE A 146 -8.01 1.47 -8.53
C ILE A 146 -6.65 2.00 -8.96
N LEU A 147 -6.54 3.32 -9.13
CA LEU A 147 -5.28 4.01 -9.29
C LEU A 147 -4.70 4.36 -7.92
N TYR A 148 -3.46 3.98 -7.69
CA TYR A 148 -2.66 4.38 -6.53
C TYR A 148 -1.53 5.28 -6.99
N ILE A 149 -1.38 6.43 -6.34
CA ILE A 149 -0.27 7.36 -6.55
C ILE A 149 0.39 7.59 -5.20
N THR A 150 1.71 7.45 -5.13
CA THR A 150 2.46 7.66 -3.89
C THR A 150 3.35 8.88 -4.05
N TYR A 151 3.25 9.79 -3.09
CA TYR A 151 3.95 11.05 -3.03
C TYR A 151 4.96 11.05 -1.89
N ASN A 152 6.12 11.64 -2.14
CA ASN A 152 7.06 12.07 -1.11
C ASN A 152 7.31 13.60 -1.24
N LYS A 153 8.03 14.18 -0.29
CA LYS A 153 8.48 15.57 -0.42
C LYS A 153 9.64 15.63 -1.39
N ILE A 154 9.66 16.63 -2.27
CA ILE A 154 10.74 16.81 -3.24
C ILE A 154 12.09 17.07 -2.55
N GLU A 155 12.09 17.63 -1.33
CA GLU A 155 13.28 17.85 -0.53
C GLU A 155 13.96 16.53 -0.10
N ASP A 156 13.21 15.42 -0.01
CA ASP A 156 13.75 14.08 0.24
C ASP A 156 14.39 13.48 -1.02
N GLY A 157 14.01 13.96 -2.20
CA GLY A 157 14.50 13.54 -3.51
C GLY A 157 13.37 13.29 -4.52
N ASP A 158 13.76 13.22 -5.80
CA ASP A 158 12.89 12.76 -6.89
C ASP A 158 13.24 11.30 -7.21
N PHE A 159 12.37 10.38 -6.83
CA PHE A 159 12.65 8.94 -6.84
C PHE A 159 11.91 8.15 -7.92
N MET A 160 11.15 8.79 -8.80
CA MET A 160 10.33 8.08 -9.80
C MET A 160 11.19 7.21 -10.72
N GLU A 161 12.27 7.76 -11.25
CA GLU A 161 13.16 7.00 -12.15
C GLU A 161 13.86 5.86 -11.41
N GLN A 162 14.36 6.13 -10.20
CA GLN A 162 14.98 5.10 -9.36
C GLN A 162 13.99 3.98 -9.03
N TYR A 163 12.77 4.33 -8.64
CA TYR A 163 11.73 3.33 -8.36
C TYR A 163 11.43 2.46 -9.59
N ILE A 164 11.29 3.07 -10.77
CA ILE A 164 11.03 2.32 -12.01
C ILE A 164 12.21 1.40 -12.35
N HIS A 165 13.44 1.90 -12.21
CA HIS A 165 14.66 1.11 -12.44
C HIS A 165 14.72 -0.07 -11.47
N ASP A 166 14.54 0.15 -10.17
CA ASP A 166 14.58 -0.87 -9.14
C ASP A 166 13.49 -1.92 -9.35
N LYS A 167 12.28 -1.49 -9.72
CA LYS A 167 11.17 -2.39 -10.02
C LYS A 167 11.43 -3.29 -11.22
N LYS A 168 12.07 -2.78 -12.26
CA LYS A 168 12.47 -3.58 -13.45
C LYS A 168 13.58 -4.57 -13.12
N ASN A 169 14.49 -4.21 -12.23
CA ASN A 169 15.72 -4.95 -11.94
C ASN A 169 15.66 -5.74 -10.63
N SER A 170 14.67 -5.52 -9.78
CA SER A 170 14.52 -6.22 -8.53
C SER A 170 13.63 -7.45 -8.66
N LEU A 171 13.85 -8.40 -7.78
CA LEU A 171 12.84 -9.38 -7.43
C LEU A 171 11.75 -8.62 -6.65
N SER A 172 10.83 -8.01 -7.37
CA SER A 172 9.63 -7.44 -6.78
C SER A 172 8.94 -8.48 -5.91
N PRO A 173 8.44 -8.16 -4.72
CA PRO A 173 7.62 -9.08 -3.96
C PRO A 173 6.57 -9.70 -4.87
N GLU A 174 6.40 -11.00 -4.84
CA GLU A 174 5.53 -11.76 -5.74
C GLU A 174 4.06 -11.27 -5.73
N SER A 175 3.65 -10.57 -4.66
CA SER A 175 2.36 -9.89 -4.59
C SER A 175 2.11 -8.89 -5.72
N GLU A 176 3.16 -8.35 -6.32
CA GLU A 176 3.04 -7.47 -7.49
C GLU A 176 3.08 -8.25 -8.83
N LYS A 177 3.55 -9.51 -8.81
CA LYS A 177 3.55 -10.39 -9.99
C LYS A 177 2.21 -11.09 -10.20
N SER A 178 1.42 -11.28 -9.16
CA SER A 178 0.13 -12.01 -9.23
C SER A 178 -1.00 -11.23 -9.91
N LEU A 179 -0.71 -10.07 -10.46
CA LEU A 179 -1.64 -9.21 -11.21
C LEU A 179 -1.47 -9.31 -12.74
N ARG A 180 -0.76 -10.34 -13.22
CA ARG A 180 -0.67 -10.65 -14.66
C ARG A 180 -1.62 -11.78 -15.03
#